data_7770a8363b3594a2f3f7ca79c1bc92a3
#
_entry.id   7770a8363b3594a2f3f7ca79c1bc92a3
#
_cell.length_a   1.000
_cell.length_b   1.000
_cell.length_c   1.000
_cell.angle_alpha   90.00
_cell.angle_beta   90.00
_cell.angle_gamma   90.00
#
_symmetry.space_group_name_H-M   'P 1'
#
loop_
_entity.id
_entity.type
_entity.pdbx_description
1 polymer ?
#
loop_
_entity_poly.entity_id
_entity_poly.type
_entity_poly.pdbx_seq_one_letter_code
_entity_poly.pdbx_strand_id
1 'polypeptide(L)'
;MTGECALCGRWGPLERHHAFGGPKRQLSERYGLTVDLCNSCHNEPPNGVHFNLNTRRIIQREAQRRAMKEQTWSTEDFVRVFGKNYLKD
;
A
#
# COMPACT_ATOMS: atom_id res chain seq x y z
N MET A 1 -5.01 7.26 15.68
CA MET A 1 -4.63 8.32 14.73
C MET A 1 -5.87 8.82 14.03
N THR A 2 -5.97 10.10 13.81
CA THR A 2 -7.13 10.70 13.14
C THR A 2 -6.64 11.56 11.99
N GLY A 3 -7.34 11.48 10.86
CA GLY A 3 -6.97 12.25 9.69
C GLY A 3 -7.83 11.88 8.50
N GLU A 4 -7.34 12.17 7.30
CA GLU A 4 -8.03 11.90 6.05
C GLU A 4 -7.63 10.54 5.51
N CYS A 5 -8.65 9.71 5.18
CA CYS A 5 -8.41 8.41 4.57
C CYS A 5 -7.78 8.56 3.18
N ALA A 6 -6.71 7.82 2.92
CA ALA A 6 -5.98 7.91 1.66
C ALA A 6 -6.80 7.45 0.45
N LEU A 7 -7.85 6.64 0.65
CA LEU A 7 -8.69 6.16 -0.45
C LEU A 7 -9.98 6.95 -0.63
N CYS A 8 -10.73 7.16 0.43
CA CYS A 8 -12.05 7.79 0.30
C CYS A 8 -12.09 9.26 0.73
N GLY A 9 -11.04 9.76 1.34
CA GLY A 9 -10.97 11.15 1.77
C GLY A 9 -11.76 11.48 3.02
N ARG A 10 -12.45 10.52 3.63
CA ARG A 10 -13.23 10.76 4.84
C ARG A 10 -12.31 11.12 6.01
N TRP A 11 -12.70 12.11 6.79
CA TRP A 11 -11.98 12.46 8.01
C TRP A 11 -12.50 11.61 9.18
N GLY A 12 -11.58 11.07 9.94
CA GLY A 12 -11.94 10.28 11.12
C GLY A 12 -10.78 9.43 11.58
N PRO A 13 -11.07 8.41 12.43
CA PRO A 13 -10.05 7.48 12.89
C PRO A 13 -9.41 6.73 11.72
N LEU A 14 -8.09 6.56 11.78
CA LEU A 14 -7.32 5.91 10.74
C LEU A 14 -6.56 4.70 11.27
N GLU A 15 -6.38 3.73 10.39
CA GLU A 15 -5.59 2.52 10.64
C GLU A 15 -4.45 2.47 9.64
N ARG A 16 -3.26 2.09 10.10
CA ARG A 16 -2.11 1.95 9.21
C ARG A 16 -2.20 0.66 8.44
N HIS A 17 -2.13 0.76 7.12
CA HIS A 17 -2.09 -0.38 6.22
C HIS A 17 -0.72 -0.46 5.55
N HIS A 18 -0.07 -1.62 5.64
CA HIS A 18 1.18 -1.88 4.94
C HIS A 18 0.85 -2.25 3.49
N ALA A 19 1.41 -1.50 2.53
CA ALA A 19 1.12 -1.73 1.11
C ALA A 19 1.46 -3.16 0.69
N PHE A 20 2.55 -3.71 1.23
CA PHE A 20 2.97 -5.09 1.00
C PHE A 20 2.95 -5.80 2.35
N GLY A 21 2.01 -6.73 2.50
CA GLY A 21 1.79 -7.43 3.77
C GLY A 21 2.50 -8.76 3.86
N GLY A 22 2.12 -9.56 4.85
CA GLY A 22 2.70 -10.87 5.07
C GLY A 22 4.20 -10.81 5.27
N PRO A 23 4.98 -11.64 4.56
CA PRO A 23 6.43 -11.66 4.72
C PRO A 23 7.11 -10.35 4.29
N LYS A 24 6.40 -9.47 3.60
CA LYS A 24 6.94 -8.19 3.13
C LYS A 24 6.55 -7.00 3.99
N ARG A 25 5.86 -7.25 5.10
CA ARG A 25 5.39 -6.19 6.00
C ARG A 25 6.55 -5.35 6.53
N GLN A 26 7.64 -6.00 6.94
CA GLN A 26 8.81 -5.29 7.45
C GLN A 26 9.48 -4.43 6.38
N LEU A 27 9.48 -4.90 5.14
CA LEU A 27 9.99 -4.11 4.01
C LEU A 27 9.11 -2.87 3.77
N SER A 28 7.79 -3.03 3.85
CA SER A 28 6.89 -1.89 3.74
C SER A 28 7.20 -0.85 4.82
N GLU A 29 7.38 -1.30 6.05
CA GLU A 29 7.71 -0.40 7.16
C GLU A 29 9.07 0.27 6.94
N ARG A 30 10.06 -0.50 6.52
CA ARG A 30 11.42 -0.01 6.29
C ARG A 30 11.49 1.10 5.26
N TYR A 31 10.70 0.98 4.18
CA TYR A 31 10.73 1.95 3.09
C TYR A 31 9.58 2.97 3.14
N GLY A 32 8.83 2.98 4.24
CA GLY A 32 7.74 3.93 4.40
C GLY A 32 6.55 3.70 3.49
N LEU A 33 6.33 2.46 3.07
CA LEU A 33 5.26 2.11 2.14
C LEU A 33 4.00 1.71 2.90
N THR A 34 3.47 2.67 3.63
CA THR A 34 2.23 2.50 4.39
C THR A 34 1.24 3.58 3.98
N VAL A 35 -0.04 3.31 4.14
CA VAL A 35 -1.11 4.27 3.93
C VAL A 35 -2.06 4.23 5.11
N ASP A 36 -2.67 5.36 5.41
CA ASP A 36 -3.62 5.47 6.51
C ASP A 36 -5.03 5.42 5.95
N LEU A 37 -5.80 4.44 6.39
CA LEU A 37 -7.14 4.16 5.87
C LEU A 37 -8.16 4.14 6.98
N CYS A 38 -9.38 4.62 6.68
CA CYS A 38 -10.50 4.40 7.59
C CYS A 38 -10.82 2.91 7.66
N ASN A 39 -11.54 2.49 8.70
CA ASN A 39 -11.88 1.08 8.88
C ASN A 39 -12.62 0.50 7.67
N SER A 40 -13.53 1.26 7.09
CA SER A 40 -14.32 0.80 5.94
C SER A 40 -13.42 0.48 4.75
N CYS A 41 -12.50 1.38 4.40
CA CYS A 41 -11.58 1.15 3.29
C CYS A 41 -10.52 0.09 3.60
N HIS A 42 -10.25 -0.16 4.87
CA HIS A 42 -9.24 -1.12 5.29
C HIS A 42 -9.81 -2.54 5.44
N ASN A 43 -10.91 -2.67 6.20
CA ASN A 43 -11.36 -3.98 6.67
C ASN A 43 -12.77 -4.39 6.27
N GLU A 44 -13.58 -3.52 5.68
CA GLU A 44 -14.98 -3.86 5.41
C GLU A 44 -15.21 -4.31 3.98
N PRO A 45 -15.86 -5.47 3.77
CA PRO A 45 -16.26 -5.84 2.42
C PRO A 45 -17.38 -4.92 1.93
N PRO A 46 -17.57 -4.75 0.61
CA PRO A 46 -16.79 -5.40 -0.44
C PRO A 46 -15.53 -4.62 -0.85
N ASN A 47 -15.36 -3.37 -0.40
CA ASN A 47 -14.36 -2.47 -0.95
C ASN A 47 -13.09 -2.34 -0.11
N GLY A 48 -13.08 -2.83 1.13
CA GLY A 48 -11.90 -2.79 1.97
C GLY A 48 -10.72 -3.52 1.32
N VAL A 49 -9.51 -3.00 1.52
CA VAL A 49 -8.32 -3.53 0.84
C VAL A 49 -8.07 -5.01 1.10
N HIS A 50 -8.48 -5.51 2.27
CA HIS A 50 -8.31 -6.93 2.59
C HIS A 50 -9.33 -7.83 1.89
N PHE A 51 -10.36 -7.26 1.26
CA PHE A 51 -11.43 -7.99 0.60
C PHE A 51 -11.53 -7.68 -0.89
N ASN A 52 -10.79 -6.68 -1.38
CA ASN A 52 -10.90 -6.25 -2.78
C ASN A 52 -9.52 -6.18 -3.42
N LEU A 53 -9.25 -7.10 -4.33
CA LEU A 53 -7.96 -7.20 -5.00
C LEU A 53 -7.63 -5.95 -5.82
N ASN A 54 -8.62 -5.36 -6.48
CA ASN A 54 -8.39 -4.17 -7.29
C ASN A 54 -7.95 -2.99 -6.42
N THR A 55 -8.62 -2.78 -5.29
CA THR A 55 -8.26 -1.73 -4.34
C THR A 55 -6.85 -1.97 -3.79
N ARG A 56 -6.53 -3.22 -3.44
CA ARG A 56 -5.20 -3.59 -2.95
C ARG A 56 -4.13 -3.29 -4.00
N ARG A 57 -4.39 -3.61 -5.26
CA ARG A 57 -3.43 -3.38 -6.35
C ARG A 57 -3.19 -1.91 -6.61
N ILE A 58 -4.21 -1.07 -6.48
CA ILE A 58 -4.02 0.38 -6.61
C ILE A 58 -2.99 0.87 -5.60
N ILE A 59 -3.12 0.45 -4.35
CA ILE A 59 -2.18 0.82 -3.29
C ILE A 59 -0.78 0.26 -3.57
N GLN A 60 -0.68 -0.99 -3.99
CA GLN A 60 0.60 -1.63 -4.27
C GLN A 60 1.34 -0.95 -5.43
N ARG A 61 0.63 -0.61 -6.50
CA ARG A 61 1.22 0.08 -7.64
C ARG A 61 1.74 1.46 -7.25
N GLU A 62 0.95 2.20 -6.50
CA GLU A 62 1.34 3.52 -6.02
C GLU A 62 2.55 3.42 -5.10
N ALA A 63 2.57 2.43 -4.21
CA ALA A 63 3.68 2.21 -3.30
C ALA A 63 4.96 1.85 -4.07
N GLN A 64 4.86 1.01 -5.11
CA GLN A 64 6.01 0.68 -5.93
C GLN A 64 6.58 1.91 -6.63
N ARG A 65 5.71 2.75 -7.23
CA ARG A 65 6.16 3.98 -7.89
C ARG A 65 6.88 4.89 -6.89
N ARG A 66 6.33 5.02 -5.71
CA ARG A 66 6.93 5.87 -4.66
C ARG A 66 8.29 5.32 -4.22
N ALA A 67 8.40 4.01 -4.00
CA ALA A 67 9.66 3.40 -3.62
C ALA A 67 10.73 3.59 -4.69
N MET A 68 10.37 3.34 -5.95
CA MET A 68 11.29 3.51 -7.06
C MET A 68 11.80 4.94 -7.16
N LYS A 69 10.92 5.91 -6.96
CA LYS A 69 11.29 7.32 -7.00
C LYS A 69 12.17 7.71 -5.81
N GLU A 70 11.77 7.34 -4.60
CA GLU A 70 12.48 7.73 -3.37
C GLU A 70 13.85 7.07 -3.26
N GLN A 71 13.98 5.83 -3.71
CA GLN A 71 15.22 5.08 -3.63
C GLN A 71 16.06 5.21 -4.91
N THR A 72 15.55 5.85 -5.94
CA THR A 72 16.17 5.89 -7.26
C THR A 72 16.39 4.47 -7.81
N TRP A 73 15.39 3.65 -7.67
CA TRP A 73 15.41 2.25 -8.12
C TRP A 73 14.80 2.11 -9.51
N SER A 74 15.39 1.23 -10.32
CA SER A 74 14.74 0.69 -11.51
C SER A 74 13.68 -0.34 -11.11
N THR A 75 12.86 -0.78 -12.06
CA THR A 75 11.93 -1.88 -11.84
C THR A 75 12.67 -3.14 -11.35
N GLU A 76 13.82 -3.43 -11.95
CA GLU A 76 14.63 -4.61 -11.55
C GLU A 76 15.09 -4.49 -10.10
N ASP A 77 15.50 -3.30 -9.68
CA ASP A 77 15.91 -3.06 -8.29
C ASP A 77 14.75 -3.33 -7.34
N PHE A 78 13.56 -2.82 -7.68
CA PHE A 78 12.38 -3.04 -6.86
C PHE A 78 12.06 -4.53 -6.74
N VAL A 79 12.09 -5.25 -7.85
CA VAL A 79 11.82 -6.70 -7.88
C VAL A 79 12.85 -7.47 -7.04
N ARG A 80 14.10 -7.03 -7.06
CA ARG A 80 15.15 -7.67 -6.25
C ARG A 80 14.84 -7.58 -4.76
N VAL A 81 14.26 -6.47 -4.32
CA VAL A 81 13.90 -6.25 -2.91
C VAL A 81 12.55 -6.86 -2.56
N PHE A 82 11.53 -6.64 -3.38
CA PHE A 82 10.15 -7.03 -3.09
C PHE A 82 9.67 -8.31 -3.77
N GLY A 83 10.45 -8.86 -4.69
CA GLY A 83 10.19 -10.15 -5.30
C GLY A 83 9.21 -10.16 -6.47
N LYS A 84 8.55 -9.05 -6.78
CA LYS A 84 7.54 -9.00 -7.84
C LYS A 84 7.39 -7.59 -8.38
N ASN A 85 7.01 -7.47 -9.66
CA ASN A 85 6.67 -6.20 -10.29
C ASN A 85 5.15 -6.02 -10.27
N TYR A 86 4.66 -5.09 -9.45
CA TYR A 86 3.22 -4.81 -9.31
C TYR A 86 2.69 -3.84 -10.37
N LEU A 87 3.58 -3.19 -11.13
CA LEU A 87 3.20 -2.31 -12.23
C LEU A 87 2.87 -3.08 -13.51
N LYS A 88 3.24 -4.35 -13.57
CA LYS A 88 2.95 -5.21 -14.70
C LYS A 88 1.56 -5.79 -14.57
N ASP A 89 0.80 -5.72 -15.64
CA ASP A 89 -0.54 -6.30 -15.72
C ASP A 89 -0.50 -7.83 -15.85
#